data_ddc3fdff520b927c70a42c687b5a8794
#
_entry.id   ddc3fdff520b927c70a42c687b5a8794
#
_cell.length_a   1.000
_cell.length_b   1.000
_cell.length_c   1.000
_cell.angle_alpha   90.00
_cell.angle_beta   90.00
_cell.angle_gamma   90.00
#
_symmetry.space_group_name_H-M   'P 1'
#
loop_
_entity.id
_entity.type
_entity.pdbx_description
1 polymer ?
#
loop_
_entity_poly.entity_id
_entity_poly.type
_entity_poly.pdbx_seq_one_letter_code
_entity_poly.pdbx_strand_id
1 'polypeptide(L)'
;MESAPSSAHLKHVNAISGQVVDAAMRVHSTIGPGLLESAYQACLMHELRKRGLNVRAQVRLPIVYDGVKIGVGYRVDLLVEEVVIVETKALASILPVHEAQVLSYLKLSGCKVGLLINFHELHLKDGIRRLVNDL
;
A
#
# COMPACT_ATOMS: atom_id res chain seq x y z
N MET A 1 24.39 -9.44 3.61
CA MET A 1 23.98 -8.95 2.27
C MET A 1 22.69 -9.64 1.87
N GLU A 2 21.67 -8.87 1.59
CA GLU A 2 20.39 -9.43 1.17
C GLU A 2 20.50 -10.00 -0.24
N SER A 3 19.97 -11.19 -0.45
CA SER A 3 19.87 -11.77 -1.78
C SER A 3 18.71 -11.15 -2.55
N ALA A 4 18.81 -11.11 -3.88
CA ALA A 4 17.70 -10.69 -4.71
C ALA A 4 16.50 -11.61 -4.52
N PRO A 5 15.25 -11.08 -4.60
CA PRO A 5 14.07 -11.94 -4.49
C PRO A 5 14.03 -12.94 -5.63
N SER A 6 13.50 -14.11 -5.36
CA SER A 6 13.34 -15.16 -6.35
C SER A 6 12.31 -14.75 -7.42
N SER A 7 12.40 -15.34 -8.61
CA SER A 7 11.44 -15.14 -9.67
C SER A 7 10.01 -15.52 -9.25
N ALA A 8 9.88 -16.61 -8.47
CA ALA A 8 8.58 -17.04 -7.93
C ALA A 8 8.02 -16.00 -6.94
N HIS A 9 8.87 -15.44 -6.08
CA HIS A 9 8.46 -14.41 -5.12
C HIS A 9 7.99 -13.14 -5.86
N LEU A 10 8.73 -12.68 -6.86
CA LEU A 10 8.34 -11.53 -7.66
C LEU A 10 7.00 -11.74 -8.37
N LYS A 11 6.77 -12.92 -8.92
CA LYS A 11 5.48 -13.28 -9.53
C LYS A 11 4.34 -13.20 -8.52
N HIS A 12 4.57 -13.72 -7.32
CA HIS A 12 3.60 -13.69 -6.24
C HIS A 12 3.27 -12.22 -5.85
N VAL A 13 4.29 -11.41 -5.58
CA VAL A 13 4.12 -10.00 -5.21
C VAL A 13 3.38 -9.24 -6.30
N ASN A 14 3.74 -9.46 -7.58
CA ASN A 14 3.08 -8.80 -8.71
C ASN A 14 1.62 -9.25 -8.86
N ALA A 15 1.32 -10.52 -8.62
CA ALA A 15 -0.05 -11.01 -8.63
C ALA A 15 -0.88 -10.34 -7.54
N ILE A 16 -0.34 -10.21 -6.33
CA ILE A 16 -1.03 -9.54 -5.22
C ILE A 16 -1.21 -8.04 -5.52
N SER A 17 -0.18 -7.34 -5.98
CA SER A 17 -0.31 -5.92 -6.30
C SER A 17 -1.32 -5.67 -7.43
N GLY A 18 -1.37 -6.55 -8.42
CA GLY A 18 -2.38 -6.50 -9.48
C GLY A 18 -3.79 -6.66 -8.94
N GLN A 19 -4.00 -7.56 -7.99
CA GLN A 19 -5.29 -7.74 -7.31
C GLN A 19 -5.69 -6.49 -6.53
N VAL A 20 -4.74 -5.84 -5.87
CA VAL A 20 -5.01 -4.61 -5.13
C VAL A 20 -5.45 -3.50 -6.07
N VAL A 21 -4.75 -3.31 -7.19
CA VAL A 21 -5.11 -2.30 -8.18
C VAL A 21 -6.50 -2.57 -8.74
N ASP A 22 -6.79 -3.80 -9.10
CA ASP A 22 -8.11 -4.18 -9.63
C ASP A 22 -9.22 -3.96 -8.60
N ALA A 23 -8.99 -4.31 -7.35
CA ALA A 23 -9.93 -4.07 -6.26
C ALA A 23 -10.17 -2.58 -6.04
N ALA A 24 -9.10 -1.77 -6.07
CA ALA A 24 -9.20 -0.32 -5.92
C ALA A 24 -9.99 0.32 -7.07
N MET A 25 -9.77 -0.16 -8.30
CA MET A 25 -10.53 0.30 -9.47
C MET A 25 -12.01 0.00 -9.32
N ARG A 26 -12.35 -1.18 -8.82
CA ARG A 26 -13.74 -1.56 -8.57
C ARG A 26 -14.37 -0.68 -7.49
N VAL A 27 -13.69 -0.44 -6.38
CA VAL A 27 -14.17 0.45 -5.32
C VAL A 27 -14.44 1.84 -5.89
N HIS A 28 -13.46 2.39 -6.60
CA HIS A 28 -13.56 3.74 -7.16
C HIS A 28 -14.70 3.86 -8.19
N SER A 29 -14.86 2.88 -9.07
CA SER A 29 -15.93 2.90 -10.07
C SER A 29 -17.32 2.75 -9.44
N THR A 30 -17.40 2.14 -8.27
CA THR A 30 -18.67 1.94 -7.56
C THR A 30 -19.09 3.17 -6.76
N ILE A 31 -18.15 3.77 -6.00
CA ILE A 31 -18.49 4.88 -5.08
C ILE A 31 -17.96 6.24 -5.51
N GLY A 32 -17.08 6.29 -6.51
CA GLY A 32 -16.56 7.55 -7.07
C GLY A 32 -15.60 8.30 -6.16
N PRO A 33 -15.10 9.46 -6.63
CA PRO A 33 -14.25 10.32 -5.81
C PRO A 33 -15.06 11.14 -4.81
N GLY A 34 -14.35 11.82 -3.88
CA GLY A 34 -14.97 12.82 -3.01
C GLY A 34 -15.38 12.34 -1.63
N LEU A 35 -15.10 11.08 -1.27
CA LEU A 35 -15.38 10.55 0.05
C LEU A 35 -14.17 10.67 0.98
N LEU A 36 -14.39 10.35 2.25
CA LEU A 36 -13.32 10.34 3.25
C LEU A 36 -12.31 9.22 2.96
N GLU A 37 -11.05 9.49 3.28
CA GLU A 37 -9.97 8.50 3.14
C GLU A 37 -10.31 7.18 3.85
N SER A 38 -10.84 7.26 5.08
CA SER A 38 -11.21 6.09 5.88
C SER A 38 -12.29 5.24 5.19
N ALA A 39 -13.20 5.85 4.44
CA ALA A 39 -14.22 5.13 3.70
C ALA A 39 -13.61 4.28 2.59
N TYR A 40 -12.66 4.85 1.84
CA TYR A 40 -11.96 4.13 0.79
C TYR A 40 -11.13 2.99 1.34
N GLN A 41 -10.43 3.22 2.46
CA GLN A 41 -9.65 2.17 3.11
C GLN A 41 -10.55 1.00 3.52
N ALA A 42 -11.68 1.28 4.16
CA ALA A 42 -12.62 0.26 4.59
C ALA A 42 -13.21 -0.53 3.41
N CYS A 43 -13.59 0.16 2.34
CA CYS A 43 -14.14 -0.48 1.15
C CYS A 43 -13.10 -1.33 0.43
N LEU A 44 -11.87 -0.84 0.33
CA LEU A 44 -10.78 -1.59 -0.28
C LEU A 44 -10.47 -2.85 0.53
N MET A 45 -10.41 -2.74 1.85
CA MET A 45 -10.18 -3.87 2.73
C MET A 45 -11.28 -4.93 2.55
N HIS A 46 -12.54 -4.49 2.50
CA HIS A 46 -13.68 -5.39 2.26
C HIS A 46 -13.54 -6.12 0.93
N GLU A 47 -13.24 -5.39 -0.14
CA GLU A 47 -13.11 -5.96 -1.49
C GLU A 47 -11.98 -6.98 -1.56
N LEU A 48 -10.83 -6.67 -0.94
CA LEU A 48 -9.67 -7.57 -0.92
C LEU A 48 -9.98 -8.85 -0.14
N ARG A 49 -10.62 -8.73 1.02
CA ARG A 49 -11.03 -9.90 1.83
C ARG A 49 -12.04 -10.77 1.11
N LYS A 50 -12.99 -10.16 0.40
CA LYS A 50 -13.97 -10.85 -0.42
C LYS A 50 -13.28 -11.69 -1.50
N ARG A 51 -12.12 -11.25 -2.00
CA ARG A 51 -11.31 -11.99 -2.98
C ARG A 51 -10.46 -13.09 -2.35
N GLY A 52 -10.57 -13.30 -1.04
CA GLY A 52 -9.82 -14.32 -0.32
C GLY A 52 -8.41 -13.92 0.09
N LEU A 53 -8.08 -12.63 0.02
CA LEU A 53 -6.76 -12.15 0.41
C LEU A 53 -6.71 -11.81 1.91
N ASN A 54 -5.57 -12.11 2.52
CA ASN A 54 -5.30 -11.70 3.90
C ASN A 54 -4.92 -10.23 3.92
N VAL A 55 -5.67 -9.44 4.69
CA VAL A 55 -5.44 -8.00 4.82
C VAL A 55 -5.37 -7.64 6.29
N ARG A 56 -4.28 -7.00 6.70
CA ARG A 56 -4.16 -6.39 8.02
C ARG A 56 -4.22 -4.88 7.87
N ALA A 57 -4.99 -4.22 8.72
CA ALA A 57 -5.14 -2.77 8.71
C ALA A 57 -4.35 -2.11 9.84
N GLN A 58 -3.87 -0.90 9.59
CA GLN A 58 -3.21 -0.07 10.60
C GLN A 58 -2.05 -0.79 11.27
N VAL A 59 -1.17 -1.36 10.45
CA VAL A 59 -0.01 -2.13 10.93
C VAL A 59 1.10 -1.19 11.35
N ARG A 60 1.56 -1.32 12.58
CA ARG A 60 2.63 -0.50 13.13
C ARG A 60 4.00 -1.01 12.67
N LEU A 61 4.83 -0.09 12.19
CA LEU A 61 6.21 -0.35 11.83
C LEU A 61 7.11 0.46 12.76
N PRO A 62 7.89 -0.21 13.64
CA PRO A 62 8.77 0.52 14.56
C PRO A 62 9.91 1.18 13.80
N ILE A 63 10.34 2.34 14.28
CA ILE A 63 11.55 3.00 13.79
C ILE A 63 12.72 2.41 14.54
N VAL A 64 13.74 1.96 13.80
CA VAL A 64 15.02 1.56 14.36
C VAL A 64 16.04 2.63 14.02
N TYR A 65 16.60 3.25 15.03
CA TYR A 65 17.62 4.27 14.86
C TYR A 65 18.82 3.92 15.73
N ASP A 66 19.99 3.89 15.13
CA ASP A 66 21.24 3.57 15.83
C ASP A 66 21.15 2.22 16.58
N GLY A 67 20.52 1.22 15.94
CA GLY A 67 20.31 -0.11 16.50
C GLY A 67 19.28 -0.18 17.61
N VAL A 68 18.58 0.92 17.89
CA VAL A 68 17.60 1.00 18.99
C VAL A 68 16.20 1.18 18.45
N LYS A 69 15.26 0.40 18.96
CA LYS A 69 13.84 0.60 18.67
C LYS A 69 13.34 1.86 19.36
N ILE A 70 12.90 2.82 18.57
CA ILE A 70 12.29 4.04 19.08
C ILE A 70 10.80 3.76 19.29
N GLY A 71 10.24 4.24 20.41
CA GLY A 71 8.86 3.94 20.80
C GLY A 71 7.79 4.55 19.90
N VAL A 72 8.17 5.42 18.97
CA VAL A 72 7.28 6.01 17.97
C VAL A 72 7.51 5.28 16.66
N GLY A 73 6.44 4.87 15.99
CA GLY A 73 6.54 4.16 14.73
C GLY A 73 5.55 4.70 13.71
N TYR A 74 5.69 4.24 12.50
CA TYR A 74 4.74 4.50 11.44
C TYR A 74 3.61 3.48 11.46
N ARG A 75 2.52 3.83 10.81
CA ARG A 75 1.34 2.98 10.72
C ARG A 75 0.96 2.86 9.25
N VAL A 76 1.04 1.64 8.73
CA VAL A 76 0.66 1.32 7.36
C VAL A 76 -0.85 1.13 7.29
N ASP A 77 -1.52 1.72 6.31
CA ASP A 77 -2.97 1.58 6.18
C ASP A 77 -3.38 0.13 5.99
N LEU A 78 -2.84 -0.53 4.97
CA LEU A 78 -3.12 -1.95 4.70
C LEU A 78 -1.83 -2.68 4.37
N LEU A 79 -1.74 -3.92 4.85
CA LEU A 79 -0.70 -4.87 4.48
C LEU A 79 -1.40 -6.10 3.91
N VAL A 80 -1.16 -6.37 2.63
CA VAL A 80 -1.86 -7.42 1.88
C VAL A 80 -0.95 -8.61 1.67
N GLU A 81 -1.41 -9.78 2.13
CA GLU A 81 -0.67 -11.07 2.04
C GLU A 81 0.76 -10.96 2.58
N GLU A 82 0.99 -10.07 3.55
CA GLU A 82 2.28 -9.78 4.16
C GLU A 82 3.37 -9.33 3.17
N VAL A 83 3.02 -9.02 1.92
CA VAL A 83 4.00 -8.70 0.87
C VAL A 83 3.79 -7.36 0.18
N VAL A 84 2.58 -6.79 0.22
CA VAL A 84 2.28 -5.50 -0.44
C VAL A 84 1.74 -4.51 0.57
N ILE A 85 2.41 -3.37 0.66
CA ILE A 85 1.94 -2.23 1.46
C ILE A 85 1.01 -1.39 0.61
N VAL A 86 -0.10 -0.95 1.18
CA VAL A 86 -1.06 -0.06 0.52
C VAL A 86 -1.33 1.15 1.40
N GLU A 87 -1.12 2.33 0.84
CA GLU A 87 -1.49 3.60 1.44
C GLU A 87 -2.62 4.23 0.65
N THR A 88 -3.74 4.47 1.31
CA THR A 88 -4.90 5.12 0.70
C THR A 88 -4.90 6.60 1.05
N LYS A 89 -5.17 7.44 0.05
CA LYS A 89 -5.25 8.88 0.21
C LYS A 89 -6.52 9.41 -0.47
N ALA A 90 -6.97 10.56 0.00
CA ALA A 90 -8.06 11.33 -0.62
C ALA A 90 -7.63 12.81 -0.64
N LEU A 91 -6.68 13.11 -1.52
CA LEU A 91 -5.98 14.40 -1.60
C LEU A 91 -6.22 15.08 -2.93
N ALA A 92 -6.08 16.41 -2.96
CA ALA A 92 -6.12 17.16 -4.21
C ALA A 92 -5.02 16.70 -5.18
N SER A 93 -3.83 16.37 -4.64
CA SER A 93 -2.74 15.80 -5.43
C SER A 93 -1.76 15.06 -4.53
N ILE A 94 -1.07 14.07 -5.10
CA ILE A 94 0.00 13.36 -4.42
C ILE A 94 1.26 14.24 -4.46
N LEU A 95 1.88 14.43 -3.30
CA LEU A 95 3.14 15.19 -3.18
C LEU A 95 4.32 14.21 -3.05
N PRO A 96 5.56 14.67 -3.37
CA PRO A 96 6.75 13.83 -3.22
C PRO A 96 6.91 13.23 -1.82
N VAL A 97 6.49 13.95 -0.76
CA VAL A 97 6.60 13.43 0.61
C VAL A 97 5.71 12.20 0.83
N HIS A 98 4.59 12.08 0.11
CA HIS A 98 3.72 10.91 0.21
C HIS A 98 4.40 9.66 -0.36
N GLU A 99 5.11 9.81 -1.48
CA GLU A 99 5.90 8.71 -2.07
C GLU A 99 7.08 8.34 -1.18
N ALA A 100 7.77 9.35 -0.63
CA ALA A 100 8.88 9.13 0.31
C ALA A 100 8.41 8.36 1.54
N GLN A 101 7.21 8.64 2.03
CA GLN A 101 6.62 7.94 3.18
C GLN A 101 6.44 6.45 2.88
N VAL A 102 5.89 6.10 1.73
CA VAL A 102 5.73 4.69 1.33
C VAL A 102 7.08 4.00 1.17
N LEU A 103 8.05 4.66 0.56
CA LEU A 103 9.41 4.11 0.45
C LEU A 103 10.03 3.83 1.82
N SER A 104 9.79 4.70 2.80
CA SER A 104 10.24 4.48 4.17
C SER A 104 9.57 3.25 4.79
N TYR A 105 8.28 3.06 4.56
CA TYR A 105 7.55 1.88 5.02
C TYR A 105 8.10 0.60 4.40
N LEU A 106 8.46 0.63 3.12
CA LEU A 106 9.07 -0.51 2.46
C LEU A 106 10.42 -0.88 3.10
N LYS A 107 11.23 0.11 3.41
CA LYS A 107 12.52 -0.11 4.06
C LYS A 107 12.35 -0.68 5.48
N LEU A 108 11.39 -0.17 6.23
CA LEU A 108 11.13 -0.62 7.61
C LEU A 108 10.53 -2.02 7.64
N SER A 109 9.67 -2.37 6.69
CA SER A 109 8.96 -3.65 6.66
C SER A 109 9.70 -4.76 5.93
N GLY A 110 10.62 -4.40 5.03
CA GLY A 110 11.24 -5.37 4.12
C GLY A 110 10.37 -5.76 2.94
N CYS A 111 9.17 -5.21 2.81
CA CYS A 111 8.33 -5.45 1.65
C CYS A 111 8.95 -4.82 0.40
N LYS A 112 8.76 -5.47 -0.75
CA LYS A 112 9.37 -5.03 -2.01
C LYS A 112 8.49 -4.05 -2.80
N VAL A 113 7.17 -4.12 -2.63
CA VAL A 113 6.22 -3.31 -3.39
C VAL A 113 5.25 -2.60 -2.45
N GLY A 114 5.05 -1.32 -2.72
CA GLY A 114 4.02 -0.51 -2.10
C GLY A 114 3.17 0.18 -3.14
N LEU A 115 1.90 0.35 -2.85
CA LEU A 115 0.96 1.08 -3.69
C LEU A 115 0.45 2.29 -2.92
N LEU A 116 0.58 3.45 -3.53
CA LEU A 116 0.01 4.69 -3.05
C LEU A 116 -1.18 5.00 -3.94
N ILE A 117 -2.38 5.03 -3.38
CA ILE A 117 -3.61 5.14 -4.14
C ILE A 117 -4.38 6.38 -3.67
N ASN A 118 -4.48 7.37 -4.52
CA ASN A 118 -5.27 8.57 -4.27
C ASN A 118 -6.65 8.43 -4.91
N PHE A 119 -7.66 8.19 -4.09
CA PHE A 119 -9.04 7.98 -4.57
C PHE A 119 -9.75 9.25 -4.98
N HIS A 120 -9.14 10.41 -4.73
CA HIS A 120 -9.75 11.70 -5.06
C HIS A 120 -9.58 12.11 -6.53
N GLU A 121 -9.08 11.20 -7.36
CA GLU A 121 -8.94 11.41 -8.80
C GLU A 121 -10.24 11.05 -9.52
N LEU A 122 -10.52 11.75 -10.63
CA LEU A 122 -11.64 11.38 -11.50
C LEU A 122 -11.42 10.01 -12.14
N HIS A 123 -10.18 9.76 -12.59
CA HIS A 123 -9.74 8.46 -13.09
C HIS A 123 -8.71 7.91 -12.14
N LEU A 124 -9.02 6.82 -11.48
CA LEU A 124 -8.17 6.29 -10.41
C LEU A 124 -6.75 5.98 -10.86
N LYS A 125 -6.57 5.52 -12.09
CA LYS A 125 -5.24 5.21 -12.65
C LYS A 125 -4.27 6.38 -12.54
N ASP A 126 -4.77 7.61 -12.57
CA ASP A 126 -3.95 8.81 -12.46
C ASP A 126 -3.47 9.04 -11.03
N GLY A 127 -4.11 8.41 -10.06
CA GLY A 127 -3.77 8.50 -8.63
C GLY A 127 -3.02 7.29 -8.08
N ILE A 128 -2.62 6.34 -8.92
CA ILE A 128 -1.91 5.15 -8.46
C ILE A 128 -0.42 5.32 -8.71
N ARG A 129 0.38 5.10 -7.66
CA ARG A 129 1.84 5.05 -7.73
C ARG A 129 2.30 3.71 -7.20
N ARG A 130 3.08 2.99 -8.00
CA ARG A 130 3.73 1.75 -7.59
C ARG A 130 5.16 2.08 -7.21
N LEU A 131 5.52 1.78 -5.97
CA LEU A 131 6.84 2.06 -5.43
C LEU A 131 7.53 0.74 -5.11
N VAL A 132 8.81 0.67 -5.37
CA VAL A 132 9.57 -0.57 -5.20
C VAL A 132 10.80 -0.33 -4.34
N ASN A 133 11.24 -1.38 -3.65
CA ASN A 133 12.39 -1.38 -2.78
C ASN A 133 13.30 -2.54 -3.18
N ASP A 134 14.39 -2.24 -3.85
CA ASP A 134 15.43 -3.21 -4.24
C ASP A 134 14.89 -4.44 -4.99
N LEU A 135 14.15 -4.18 -6.06
CA LEU A 135 13.72 -5.26 -6.96
C LEU A 135 14.84 -5.67 -7.91
#